data_f774e229aeea45859161fa055117758d
#
_entry.id   f774e229aeea45859161fa055117758d
#
_cell.length_a   1.000
_cell.length_b   1.000
_cell.length_c   1.000
_cell.angle_alpha   90.00
_cell.angle_beta   90.00
_cell.angle_gamma   90.00
#
_symmetry.space_group_name_H-M   'P 1'
#
loop_
_entity.id
_entity.type
_entity.pdbx_description
1 polymer ?
#
loop_
_entity_poly.entity_id
_entity_poly.type
_entity_poly.pdbx_seq_one_letter_code
_entity_poly.pdbx_strand_id
1 'polypeptide(L)'
;MKLDLKQKILVAIYTEYQKDVPEMKKITKEVFEIDEKRFVIALEKLVNEEKINNVQFSRFDDGIFIHTQSLERTMMTNQGIDYVENVLGIQPTLSGLEKAKEVATKVGGWGFEQLKDFAVKVTTEMIKVNM
;
A
#
# COMPACT_ATOMS: atom_id res chain seq x y z
N MET A 1 0.92 9.95 -15.27
CA MET A 1 -0.05 8.87 -15.06
C MET A 1 -1.01 9.20 -13.94
N LYS A 2 -2.22 8.70 -14.02
CA LYS A 2 -3.24 8.95 -13.02
C LYS A 2 -3.60 7.64 -12.32
N LEU A 3 -3.42 7.60 -11.00
CA LEU A 3 -3.79 6.43 -10.19
C LEU A 3 -5.13 6.71 -9.50
N ASP A 4 -6.00 5.70 -9.47
CA ASP A 4 -7.23 5.81 -8.68
C ASP A 4 -6.93 5.48 -7.21
N LEU A 5 -7.95 5.62 -6.36
CA LEU A 5 -7.78 5.41 -4.92
C LEU A 5 -7.27 4.01 -4.60
N LYS A 6 -7.86 3.00 -5.21
CA LYS A 6 -7.48 1.60 -4.97
C LYS A 6 -6.03 1.36 -5.36
N GLN A 7 -5.60 1.90 -6.50
CA GLN A 7 -4.21 1.79 -6.94
C GLN A 7 -3.25 2.48 -5.98
N LYS A 8 -3.61 3.68 -5.49
CA LYS A 8 -2.77 4.42 -4.53
C LYS A 8 -2.56 3.63 -3.24
N ILE A 9 -3.63 3.04 -2.72
CA ILE A 9 -3.55 2.24 -1.50
C ILE A 9 -2.67 1.01 -1.74
N LEU A 10 -2.85 0.35 -2.88
CA LEU A 10 -2.04 -0.82 -3.21
C LEU A 10 -0.56 -0.45 -3.34
N VAL A 11 -0.25 0.68 -3.94
CA VAL A 11 1.14 1.15 -4.08
C VAL A 11 1.75 1.40 -2.70
N ALA A 12 1.00 1.98 -1.76
CA ALA A 12 1.49 2.18 -0.40
C ALA A 12 1.77 0.85 0.31
N ILE A 13 0.87 -0.11 0.16
CA ILE A 13 1.05 -1.45 0.74
C ILE A 13 2.28 -2.12 0.12
N TYR A 14 2.41 -2.05 -1.20
CA TYR A 14 3.58 -2.57 -1.91
C TYR A 14 4.89 -1.97 -1.37
N THR A 15 4.90 -0.66 -1.16
CA THR A 15 6.09 0.04 -0.69
C THR A 15 6.49 -0.42 0.71
N GLU A 16 5.54 -0.47 1.63
CA GLU A 16 5.81 -0.93 2.99
C GLU A 16 6.26 -2.40 2.99
N TYR A 17 5.70 -3.20 2.09
CA TYR A 17 6.01 -4.62 1.96
C TYR A 17 7.47 -4.88 1.62
N GLN A 18 8.19 -3.89 1.11
CA GLN A 18 9.61 -4.05 0.75
C GLN A 18 10.53 -4.16 1.96
N LYS A 19 10.05 -3.78 3.15
CA LYS A 19 10.81 -3.95 4.38
C LYS A 19 10.89 -5.42 4.76
N ASP A 20 11.96 -5.82 5.44
CA ASP A 20 12.06 -7.18 5.99
C ASP A 20 10.95 -7.45 7.00
N VAL A 21 10.58 -6.43 7.79
CA VAL A 21 9.49 -6.53 8.75
C VAL A 21 8.52 -5.38 8.49
N PRO A 22 7.55 -5.56 7.58
CA PRO A 22 6.59 -4.50 7.26
C PRO A 22 5.70 -4.15 8.45
N GLU A 23 5.39 -2.87 8.58
CA GLU A 23 4.47 -2.37 9.59
C GLU A 23 3.21 -1.86 8.89
N MET A 24 2.38 -2.77 8.44
CA MET A 24 1.22 -2.45 7.61
C MET A 24 0.19 -1.57 8.32
N LYS A 25 0.19 -1.55 9.65
CA LYS A 25 -0.70 -0.66 10.42
C LYS A 25 -0.42 0.82 10.18
N LYS A 26 0.72 1.16 9.59
CA LYS A 26 1.04 2.55 9.23
C LYS A 26 0.22 3.04 8.04
N ILE A 27 -0.37 2.13 7.29
CA ILE A 27 -1.20 2.48 6.15
C ILE A 27 -2.61 2.72 6.66
N THR A 28 -3.00 3.99 6.74
CA THR A 28 -4.26 4.42 7.31
C THR A 28 -4.99 5.32 6.34
N LYS A 29 -6.27 5.56 6.61
CA LYS A 29 -7.09 6.45 5.78
C LYS A 29 -6.52 7.87 5.74
N GLU A 30 -5.84 8.28 6.80
CA GLU A 30 -5.25 9.62 6.90
C GLU A 30 -4.16 9.83 5.86
N VAL A 31 -3.42 8.78 5.51
CA VAL A 31 -2.38 8.88 4.48
C VAL A 31 -2.97 9.35 3.15
N PHE A 32 -4.20 8.96 2.87
CA PHE A 32 -4.86 9.27 1.59
C PHE A 32 -5.90 10.39 1.73
N GLU A 33 -6.09 10.91 2.94
CA GLU A 33 -7.06 11.98 3.23
C GLU A 33 -8.48 11.60 2.80
N ILE A 34 -8.90 10.39 3.16
CA ILE A 34 -10.23 9.87 2.82
C ILE A 34 -10.96 9.41 4.08
N ASP A 35 -12.26 9.16 3.94
CA ASP A 35 -13.06 8.66 5.04
C ASP A 35 -12.90 7.14 5.20
N GLU A 36 -13.38 6.64 6.34
CA GLU A 36 -13.30 5.22 6.69
C GLU A 36 -13.97 4.33 5.66
N LYS A 37 -15.14 4.73 5.18
CA LYS A 37 -15.92 3.92 4.26
C LYS A 37 -15.18 3.68 2.94
N ARG A 38 -14.60 4.74 2.38
CA ARG A 38 -13.83 4.63 1.13
C ARG A 38 -12.60 3.76 1.31
N PHE A 39 -11.93 3.90 2.45
CA PHE A 39 -10.74 3.13 2.73
C PHE A 39 -11.06 1.65 2.85
N VAL A 40 -12.10 1.31 3.63
CA VAL A 40 -12.51 -0.09 3.83
C VAL A 40 -12.95 -0.73 2.52
N ILE A 41 -13.75 -0.03 1.73
CA ILE A 41 -14.24 -0.56 0.45
C ILE A 41 -13.08 -0.80 -0.51
N ALA A 42 -12.12 0.12 -0.56
CA ALA A 42 -10.95 -0.05 -1.43
C ALA A 42 -10.16 -1.30 -1.01
N LEU A 43 -9.99 -1.52 0.30
CA LEU A 43 -9.30 -2.72 0.79
C LEU A 43 -10.07 -3.99 0.42
N GLU A 44 -11.39 -3.98 0.55
CA GLU A 44 -12.21 -5.13 0.16
C GLU A 44 -12.04 -5.45 -1.33
N LYS A 45 -12.01 -4.41 -2.16
CA LYS A 45 -11.80 -4.60 -3.60
C LYS A 45 -10.44 -5.23 -3.89
N LEU A 46 -9.40 -4.77 -3.19
CA LEU A 46 -8.06 -5.33 -3.38
C LEU A 46 -7.99 -6.79 -2.95
N VAL A 47 -8.67 -7.16 -1.87
CA VAL A 47 -8.75 -8.56 -1.44
C VAL A 47 -9.52 -9.38 -2.48
N ASN A 48 -10.63 -8.85 -2.95
CA ASN A 48 -11.47 -9.54 -3.95
C ASN A 48 -10.72 -9.74 -5.27
N GLU A 49 -9.84 -8.82 -5.62
CA GLU A 49 -9.01 -8.92 -6.83
C GLU A 49 -7.73 -9.72 -6.61
N GLU A 50 -7.60 -10.33 -5.44
CA GLU A 50 -6.47 -11.18 -5.07
C GLU A 50 -5.12 -10.48 -5.13
N LYS A 51 -5.08 -9.17 -4.88
CA LYS A 51 -3.84 -8.40 -4.87
C LYS A 51 -3.19 -8.30 -3.50
N ILE A 52 -4.00 -8.42 -2.44
CA ILE A 52 -3.52 -8.49 -1.05
C ILE A 52 -4.31 -9.58 -0.33
N ASN A 53 -3.80 -10.02 0.83
CA ASN A 53 -4.51 -10.98 1.67
C ASN A 53 -4.34 -10.64 3.15
N ASN A 54 -5.07 -11.37 3.98
CA ASN A 54 -5.00 -11.28 5.45
C ASN A 54 -5.41 -9.91 6.01
N VAL A 55 -6.34 -9.22 5.34
CA VAL A 55 -6.97 -8.04 5.92
C VAL A 55 -8.08 -8.53 6.84
N GLN A 56 -8.09 -8.05 8.08
CA GLN A 56 -9.14 -8.38 9.04
C GLN A 56 -10.17 -7.26 9.06
N PHE A 57 -11.43 -7.64 8.89
CA PHE A 57 -12.55 -6.70 8.90
C PHE A 57 -13.49 -7.01 10.06
N SER A 58 -14.00 -5.96 10.71
CA SER A 58 -15.01 -6.09 11.75
C SER A 58 -16.27 -5.33 11.32
N ARG A 59 -17.41 -5.99 11.37
CA ARG A 59 -18.69 -5.39 10.96
C ARG A 59 -19.52 -5.05 12.18
N PHE A 60 -20.47 -4.12 12.00
CA PHE A 60 -21.51 -3.91 12.98
C PHE A 60 -22.39 -5.16 13.10
N ASP A 61 -23.16 -5.23 14.19
CA ASP A 61 -24.01 -6.39 14.44
C ASP A 61 -25.00 -6.67 13.30
N ASP A 62 -25.43 -5.63 12.57
CA ASP A 62 -26.33 -5.79 11.43
C ASP A 62 -25.64 -6.34 10.18
N GLY A 63 -24.34 -6.42 10.18
CA GLY A 63 -23.58 -6.95 9.06
C GLY A 63 -23.57 -6.11 7.80
N ILE A 64 -24.14 -4.91 7.84
CA ILE A 64 -24.31 -4.07 6.65
C ILE A 64 -23.05 -3.32 6.28
N PHE A 65 -22.31 -2.85 7.29
CA PHE A 65 -21.14 -2.01 7.04
C PHE A 65 -19.94 -2.46 7.87
N ILE A 66 -18.78 -2.58 7.23
CA ILE A 66 -17.52 -2.85 7.92
C ILE A 66 -17.06 -1.55 8.54
N HIS A 67 -16.97 -1.46 9.87
CA HIS A 67 -16.59 -0.22 10.52
C HIS A 67 -15.15 -0.20 11.02
N THR A 68 -14.47 -1.33 11.07
CA THR A 68 -13.05 -1.39 11.40
C THR A 68 -12.34 -2.39 10.53
N GLN A 69 -11.04 -2.18 10.38
CA GLN A 69 -10.19 -3.12 9.66
C GLN A 69 -8.83 -3.16 10.35
N SER A 70 -8.11 -4.24 10.17
CA SER A 70 -6.74 -4.36 10.61
C SER A 70 -5.88 -4.82 9.46
N LEU A 71 -4.79 -4.11 9.23
CA LEU A 71 -3.81 -4.45 8.20
C LEU A 71 -2.56 -5.11 8.79
N GLU A 72 -2.56 -5.40 10.09
CA GLU A 72 -1.37 -5.85 10.79
C GLU A 72 -0.73 -7.08 10.15
N ARG A 73 -1.54 -7.99 9.63
CA ARG A 73 -1.05 -9.22 9.00
C ARG A 73 -1.21 -9.22 7.47
N THR A 74 -1.48 -8.06 6.91
CA THR A 74 -1.70 -7.94 5.47
C THR A 74 -0.41 -8.20 4.71
N MET A 75 -0.53 -8.97 3.64
CA MET A 75 0.60 -9.31 2.76
C MET A 75 0.22 -9.02 1.32
N MET A 76 1.22 -8.69 0.51
CA MET A 76 1.03 -8.64 -0.93
C MET A 76 0.96 -10.06 -1.47
N THR A 77 0.12 -10.26 -2.48
CA THR A 77 0.16 -11.50 -3.25
C THR A 77 1.14 -11.34 -4.41
N ASN A 78 1.55 -12.44 -5.01
CA ASN A 78 2.40 -12.36 -6.21
C ASN A 78 1.69 -11.59 -7.32
N GLN A 79 0.39 -11.79 -7.46
CA GLN A 79 -0.41 -11.08 -8.46
C GLN A 79 -0.42 -9.57 -8.19
N GLY A 80 -0.52 -9.18 -6.91
CA GLY A 80 -0.47 -7.78 -6.53
C GLY A 80 0.89 -7.14 -6.81
N ILE A 81 1.96 -7.86 -6.49
CA ILE A 81 3.32 -7.40 -6.75
C ILE A 81 3.52 -7.17 -8.25
N ASP A 82 3.17 -8.16 -9.06
CA ASP A 82 3.31 -8.05 -10.52
C ASP A 82 2.51 -6.89 -11.07
N TYR A 83 1.30 -6.69 -10.56
CA TYR A 83 0.45 -5.60 -11.01
C TYR A 83 1.09 -4.24 -10.74
N VAL A 84 1.58 -4.01 -9.52
CA VAL A 84 2.22 -2.74 -9.16
C VAL A 84 3.47 -2.51 -9.98
N GLU A 85 4.30 -3.53 -10.11
CA GLU A 85 5.56 -3.40 -10.86
C GLU A 85 5.30 -3.09 -12.34
N ASN A 86 4.26 -3.70 -12.91
CA ASN A 86 3.88 -3.39 -14.29
C ASN A 86 3.35 -1.97 -14.43
N VAL A 87 2.47 -1.54 -13.53
CA VAL A 87 1.86 -0.20 -13.60
C VAL A 87 2.92 0.89 -13.43
N LEU A 88 3.86 0.69 -12.50
CA LEU A 88 4.88 1.69 -12.20
C LEU A 88 6.14 1.55 -13.06
N GLY A 89 6.28 0.46 -13.79
CA GLY A 89 7.49 0.21 -14.57
C GLY A 89 8.70 -0.09 -13.71
N ILE A 90 8.49 -0.83 -12.61
CA ILE A 90 9.56 -1.21 -11.68
C ILE A 90 10.11 -2.57 -12.07
N GLN A 91 11.43 -2.68 -12.15
CA GLN A 91 12.08 -3.96 -12.47
C GLN A 91 11.97 -4.94 -11.31
N PRO A 92 11.45 -6.15 -11.55
CA PRO A 92 11.27 -7.14 -10.47
C PRO A 92 12.58 -7.55 -9.77
N THR A 93 13.70 -7.38 -10.43
CA THR A 93 15.01 -7.83 -9.92
C THR A 93 15.68 -6.84 -8.98
N LEU A 94 15.11 -5.65 -8.81
CA LEU A 94 15.68 -4.65 -7.91
C LEU A 94 15.51 -5.08 -6.44
N SER A 95 16.41 -4.59 -5.57
CA SER A 95 16.28 -4.82 -4.14
C SER A 95 15.04 -4.10 -3.59
N GLY A 96 14.62 -4.49 -2.40
CA GLY A 96 13.48 -3.82 -1.75
C GLY A 96 13.69 -2.33 -1.60
N LEU A 97 14.88 -1.91 -1.17
CA LEU A 97 15.21 -0.50 -1.03
C LEU A 97 15.12 0.23 -2.36
N GLU A 98 15.66 -0.36 -3.41
CA GLU A 98 15.61 0.25 -4.75
C GLU A 98 14.18 0.35 -5.26
N LYS A 99 13.34 -0.67 -4.99
CA LYS A 99 11.93 -0.63 -5.37
C LYS A 99 11.19 0.50 -4.64
N ALA A 100 11.45 0.68 -3.34
CA ALA A 100 10.83 1.77 -2.57
C ALA A 100 11.25 3.14 -3.13
N LYS A 101 12.53 3.30 -3.49
CA LYS A 101 13.02 4.53 -4.11
C LYS A 101 12.35 4.80 -5.46
N GLU A 102 12.15 3.74 -6.25
CA GLU A 102 11.47 3.87 -7.54
C GLU A 102 10.02 4.33 -7.36
N VAL A 103 9.32 3.82 -6.34
CA VAL A 103 7.96 4.30 -6.04
C VAL A 103 7.99 5.80 -5.78
N ALA A 104 8.88 6.26 -4.89
CA ALA A 104 8.95 7.68 -4.53
C ALA A 104 9.19 8.56 -5.78
N THR A 105 10.09 8.14 -6.65
CA THR A 105 10.40 8.87 -7.87
C THR A 105 9.21 8.92 -8.82
N LYS A 106 8.57 7.77 -9.08
CA LYS A 106 7.46 7.70 -10.03
C LYS A 106 6.24 8.48 -9.56
N VAL A 107 5.79 8.23 -8.32
CA VAL A 107 4.58 8.90 -7.82
C VAL A 107 4.82 10.38 -7.59
N GLY A 108 6.04 10.78 -7.19
CA GLY A 108 6.41 12.19 -7.06
C GLY A 108 6.37 12.90 -8.40
N GLY A 109 6.87 12.24 -9.45
CA GLY A 109 6.83 12.78 -10.81
C GLY A 109 5.41 12.96 -11.34
N TRP A 110 4.44 12.21 -10.81
CA TRP A 110 3.04 12.30 -11.23
C TRP A 110 2.22 13.24 -10.34
N GLY A 111 2.83 13.86 -9.33
CA GLY A 111 2.16 14.83 -8.47
C GLY A 111 1.42 14.24 -7.28
N PHE A 112 1.64 12.99 -6.91
CA PHE A 112 1.00 12.35 -5.76
C PHE A 112 1.83 12.58 -4.50
N GLU A 113 1.71 13.77 -3.91
CA GLU A 113 2.56 14.20 -2.80
C GLU A 113 2.45 13.33 -1.54
N GLN A 114 1.22 12.97 -1.12
CA GLN A 114 1.04 12.15 0.08
C GLN A 114 1.67 10.77 -0.10
N LEU A 115 1.50 10.18 -1.28
CA LEU A 115 2.06 8.89 -1.58
C LEU A 115 3.58 8.96 -1.70
N LYS A 116 4.09 10.03 -2.30
CA LYS A 116 5.53 10.28 -2.37
C LYS A 116 6.11 10.40 -0.96
N ASP A 117 5.47 11.19 -0.09
CA ASP A 117 5.95 11.39 1.27
C ASP A 117 5.97 10.05 2.03
N PHE A 118 4.95 9.25 1.85
CA PHE A 118 4.91 7.91 2.45
C PHE A 118 6.07 7.05 1.96
N ALA A 119 6.32 7.02 0.65
CA ALA A 119 7.40 6.22 0.07
C ALA A 119 8.78 6.70 0.51
N VAL A 120 8.98 8.02 0.62
CA VAL A 120 10.24 8.58 1.11
C VAL A 120 10.46 8.17 2.57
N LYS A 121 9.40 8.19 3.38
CA LYS A 121 9.49 7.78 4.78
C LYS A 121 9.88 6.30 4.89
N VAL A 122 9.28 5.44 4.08
CA VAL A 122 9.64 4.02 4.03
C VAL A 122 11.11 3.85 3.67
N THR A 123 11.57 4.55 2.66
CA THR A 123 12.97 4.50 2.22
C THR A 123 13.91 4.90 3.35
N THR A 124 13.58 6.00 4.05
CA THR A 124 14.39 6.49 5.18
C THR A 124 14.47 5.45 6.29
N GLU A 125 13.34 4.81 6.61
CA GLU A 125 13.29 3.77 7.63
C GLU A 125 14.12 2.55 7.26
N MET A 126 14.07 2.16 5.97
CA MET A 126 14.86 1.03 5.50
C MET A 126 16.35 1.30 5.57
N ILE A 127 16.77 2.52 5.25
CA ILE A 127 18.17 2.91 5.33
C ILE A 127 18.65 2.86 6.79
N LYS A 128 17.85 3.35 7.72
CA LYS A 128 18.20 3.34 9.14
C LYS A 128 18.40 1.94 9.69
N VAL A 129 17.57 1.00 9.27
CA VAL A 129 17.66 -0.39 9.74
C VAL A 129 18.95 -1.03 9.28
N ASN A 130 19.44 -0.68 8.09
CA ASN A 130 20.64 -1.26 7.51
C ASN A 130 21.93 -0.60 8.01
N MET A 131 21.83 0.43 8.82
CA MET A 131 22.98 1.08 9.42
C MET A 131 23.29 0.49 10.78
#